data_a63b133c94081aec1c072b8ed89b9123
#
_entry.id   a63b133c94081aec1c072b8ed89b9123
#
_cell.length_a   1.000
_cell.length_b   1.000
_cell.length_c   1.000
_cell.angle_alpha   90.00
_cell.angle_beta   90.00
_cell.angle_gamma   90.00
#
_symmetry.space_group_name_H-M   'P 1'
#
loop_
_entity.id
_entity.type
_entity.pdbx_description
1 polymer ?
#
loop_
_entity_poly.entity_id
_entity_poly.type
_entity_poly.pdbx_seq_one_letter_code
_entity_poly.pdbx_strand_id
1 'polypeptide(L)'
;QNYIDSTNILVTKAVLKRLSLEVTQTDFCLPDSHAMIRHYNIKNMNNVDFSLGIGLASHVISHTQDLGNTLFDFSMDALVHYRHSGCWAIGSSREVKEFQIANNPFGAVWEGKLNGIDSIGMSPDGALLWDMGMLPPGGECALTIYLCFSKNINDLKVLTTEVKKHSINEHISCVKNNWQNYLSGCFQIKSGNEKADKIYERSLLLFALMSDKNTGGLLASPEIDEDFTRCGRYAYCWGRDAAFITGALDEAGLFKDTDKFYDWAVRTQDSEGFWHQRYHMNGSLAPSWGIQIDETGSILYGMLTHFLRVKDL
;
A
#
# COMPACT_ATOMS: atom_id res chain seq x y z
N GLN A 1 -7.64 13.36 9.32
CA GLN A 1 -7.48 11.98 8.83
C GLN A 1 -7.94 11.01 9.90
N ASN A 2 -8.76 10.03 9.52
CA ASN A 2 -9.24 8.97 10.41
C ASN A 2 -9.35 7.67 9.63
N TYR A 3 -9.12 6.56 10.31
CA TYR A 3 -9.48 5.25 9.76
C TYR A 3 -10.97 4.98 9.98
N ILE A 4 -11.59 4.23 9.08
CA ILE A 4 -12.89 3.62 9.37
C ILE A 4 -12.65 2.57 10.46
N ASP A 5 -13.50 2.56 11.48
CA ASP A 5 -13.37 1.67 12.64
C ASP A 5 -13.18 0.21 12.20
N SER A 6 -12.28 -0.50 12.88
CA SER A 6 -11.94 -1.91 12.66
C SER A 6 -11.45 -2.21 11.23
N THR A 7 -10.83 -1.22 10.55
CA THR A 7 -10.29 -1.39 9.19
C THR A 7 -8.99 -0.64 8.97
N ASN A 8 -8.33 -0.93 7.84
CA ASN A 8 -7.22 -0.14 7.29
C ASN A 8 -7.70 0.80 6.15
N ILE A 9 -8.97 1.19 6.13
CA ILE A 9 -9.49 2.19 5.20
C ILE A 9 -9.26 3.57 5.79
N LEU A 10 -8.39 4.36 5.15
CA LEU A 10 -8.08 5.73 5.58
C LEU A 10 -9.00 6.73 4.89
N VAL A 11 -9.63 7.60 5.67
CA VAL A 11 -10.43 8.73 5.15
C VAL A 11 -9.76 10.04 5.51
N THR A 12 -9.49 10.84 4.50
CA THR A 12 -8.93 12.20 4.63
C THR A 12 -9.96 13.20 4.13
N LYS A 13 -10.33 14.18 4.98
CA LYS A 13 -11.18 15.31 4.58
C LYS A 13 -10.34 16.58 4.51
N ALA A 14 -10.53 17.34 3.45
CA ALA A 14 -9.83 18.59 3.21
C ALA A 14 -10.80 19.63 2.63
N VAL A 15 -10.55 20.90 2.95
CA VAL A 15 -11.22 22.05 2.33
C VAL A 15 -10.18 22.85 1.55
N LEU A 16 -10.31 22.89 0.24
CA LEU A 16 -9.47 23.66 -0.66
C LEU A 16 -9.99 25.10 -0.70
N LYS A 17 -9.59 25.92 0.27
CA LYS A 17 -10.15 27.28 0.49
C LYS A 17 -10.10 28.16 -0.75
N ARG A 18 -9.01 28.11 -1.55
CA ARG A 18 -8.86 28.93 -2.76
C ARG A 18 -9.87 28.59 -3.85
N LEU A 19 -10.30 27.32 -3.91
CA LEU A 19 -11.23 26.80 -4.91
C LEU A 19 -12.65 26.68 -4.33
N SER A 20 -12.82 26.86 -3.04
CA SER A 20 -14.06 26.58 -2.30
C SER A 20 -14.62 25.19 -2.62
N LEU A 21 -13.74 24.19 -2.51
CA LEU A 21 -14.10 22.79 -2.68
C LEU A 21 -13.90 22.03 -1.38
N GLU A 22 -14.81 21.14 -1.04
CA GLU A 22 -14.60 20.11 -0.03
C GLU A 22 -14.23 18.80 -0.72
N VAL A 23 -13.17 18.16 -0.23
CA VAL A 23 -12.65 16.90 -0.79
C VAL A 23 -12.62 15.85 0.31
N THR A 24 -13.27 14.73 0.07
CA THR A 24 -13.11 13.50 0.87
C THR A 24 -12.34 12.49 0.04
N GLN A 25 -11.17 12.10 0.52
CA GLN A 25 -10.34 11.05 -0.06
C GLN A 25 -10.43 9.79 0.79
N THR A 26 -10.62 8.64 0.17
CA THR A 26 -10.66 7.32 0.82
C THR A 26 -9.62 6.43 0.17
N ASP A 27 -8.65 5.95 0.96
CA ASP A 27 -7.54 5.12 0.52
C ASP A 27 -7.58 3.74 1.17
N PHE A 28 -7.39 2.69 0.39
CA PHE A 28 -7.26 1.32 0.88
C PHE A 28 -6.65 0.38 -0.16
N CYS A 29 -6.07 -0.74 0.31
CA CYS A 29 -5.65 -1.85 -0.54
C CYS A 29 -6.72 -2.94 -0.54
N LEU A 30 -6.88 -3.60 -1.68
CA LEU A 30 -7.76 -4.76 -1.79
C LEU A 30 -7.10 -5.99 -1.13
N PRO A 31 -7.83 -6.81 -0.37
CA PRO A 31 -7.31 -8.04 0.18
C PRO A 31 -6.96 -9.03 -0.94
N ASP A 32 -5.89 -9.78 -0.73
CA ASP A 32 -5.41 -10.83 -1.64
C ASP A 32 -5.22 -10.37 -3.11
N SER A 33 -5.00 -9.06 -3.30
CA SER A 33 -4.82 -8.44 -4.59
C SER A 33 -3.71 -7.38 -4.53
N HIS A 34 -2.97 -7.24 -5.62
CA HIS A 34 -1.96 -6.19 -5.76
C HIS A 34 -2.58 -4.89 -6.30
N ALA A 35 -3.65 -4.44 -5.68
CA ALA A 35 -4.35 -3.22 -6.07
C ALA A 35 -4.61 -2.31 -4.87
N MET A 36 -4.29 -1.04 -5.03
CA MET A 36 -4.66 0.06 -4.14
C MET A 36 -5.73 0.91 -4.81
N ILE A 37 -6.73 1.30 -4.04
CA ILE A 37 -7.81 2.18 -4.48
C ILE A 37 -7.71 3.50 -3.74
N ARG A 38 -7.81 4.58 -4.52
CA ARG A 38 -7.96 5.94 -4.03
C ARG A 38 -9.24 6.53 -4.61
N HIS A 39 -10.20 6.82 -3.75
CA HIS A 39 -11.48 7.38 -4.14
C HIS A 39 -11.60 8.82 -3.64
N TYR A 40 -11.95 9.71 -4.56
CA TYR A 40 -12.26 11.11 -4.26
C TYR A 40 -13.76 11.35 -4.40
N ASN A 41 -14.33 12.03 -3.41
CA ASN A 41 -15.62 12.69 -3.51
C ASN A 41 -15.38 14.19 -3.31
N ILE A 42 -15.81 14.99 -4.29
CA ILE A 42 -15.52 16.43 -4.36
C ILE A 42 -16.84 17.17 -4.44
N LYS A 43 -17.01 18.15 -3.55
CA LYS A 43 -18.21 19.00 -3.46
C LYS A 43 -17.88 20.44 -3.77
N ASN A 44 -18.66 21.06 -4.64
CA ASN A 44 -18.60 22.48 -4.93
C ASN A 44 -19.24 23.29 -3.81
N MET A 45 -18.45 24.06 -3.08
CA MET A 45 -18.90 24.96 -2.01
C MET A 45 -19.07 26.41 -2.48
N ASN A 46 -18.85 26.70 -3.79
CA ASN A 46 -19.11 27.99 -4.39
C ASN A 46 -20.60 28.23 -4.58
N ASN A 47 -20.97 29.50 -4.72
CA ASN A 47 -22.33 29.93 -5.04
C ASN A 47 -22.59 29.99 -6.55
N VAL A 48 -21.62 29.54 -7.36
CA VAL A 48 -21.67 29.53 -8.83
C VAL A 48 -21.22 28.18 -9.37
N ASP A 49 -21.56 27.88 -10.60
CA ASP A 49 -21.06 26.72 -11.31
C ASP A 49 -19.53 26.71 -11.38
N PHE A 50 -18.94 25.54 -11.19
CA PHE A 50 -17.48 25.34 -11.19
C PHE A 50 -17.07 24.24 -12.16
N SER A 51 -16.27 24.57 -13.15
CA SER A 51 -15.68 23.58 -14.06
C SER A 51 -14.48 22.94 -13.40
N LEU A 52 -14.50 21.61 -13.25
CA LEU A 52 -13.48 20.88 -12.55
C LEU A 52 -12.76 19.89 -13.46
N GLY A 53 -11.43 19.96 -13.46
CA GLY A 53 -10.52 18.94 -13.96
C GLY A 53 -9.69 18.39 -12.82
N ILE A 54 -9.33 17.12 -12.89
CA ILE A 54 -8.40 16.46 -11.94
C ILE A 54 -7.20 15.96 -12.72
N GLY A 55 -6.01 16.40 -12.33
CA GLY A 55 -4.75 15.93 -12.88
C GLY A 55 -3.98 15.09 -11.88
N LEU A 56 -3.30 14.06 -12.35
CA LEU A 56 -2.38 13.23 -11.60
C LEU A 56 -1.05 13.16 -12.36
N ALA A 57 0.04 13.50 -11.70
CA ALA A 57 1.38 13.22 -12.19
C ALA A 57 2.01 12.13 -11.35
N SER A 58 2.72 11.22 -11.99
CA SER A 58 3.38 10.09 -11.37
C SER A 58 4.84 9.98 -11.79
N HIS A 59 5.68 9.60 -10.83
CA HIS A 59 7.08 9.24 -11.03
C HIS A 59 7.28 7.87 -10.38
N VAL A 60 7.50 6.84 -11.17
CA VAL A 60 7.64 5.47 -10.68
C VAL A 60 9.01 4.93 -11.07
N ILE A 61 9.88 4.80 -10.08
CA ILE A 61 11.18 4.17 -10.22
C ILE A 61 11.15 2.78 -9.57
N SER A 62 11.66 1.80 -10.28
CA SER A 62 11.75 0.41 -9.78
C SER A 62 13.15 0.02 -9.32
N HIS A 63 14.10 0.96 -9.35
CA HIS A 63 15.49 0.71 -9.03
C HIS A 63 16.22 2.02 -8.68
N THR A 64 17.39 1.92 -8.02
CA THR A 64 18.22 3.05 -7.54
C THR A 64 18.76 3.99 -8.63
N GLN A 65 18.51 3.68 -9.89
CA GLN A 65 18.95 4.49 -11.02
C GLN A 65 17.74 5.06 -11.75
N ASP A 66 17.09 6.00 -11.33
CA ASP A 66 16.07 6.86 -11.99
C ASP A 66 15.64 6.49 -13.46
N LEU A 67 15.71 5.21 -13.78
CA LEU A 67 15.40 4.64 -15.07
C LEU A 67 14.04 3.95 -15.01
N GLY A 68 13.14 4.35 -15.85
CA GLY A 68 11.82 3.74 -16.00
C GLY A 68 11.35 3.85 -17.43
N ASN A 69 10.31 3.10 -17.75
CA ASN A 69 9.58 3.25 -18.99
C ASN A 69 8.12 3.47 -18.67
N THR A 70 7.47 4.29 -19.45
CA THR A 70 6.06 4.60 -19.28
C THR A 70 5.36 4.50 -20.62
N LEU A 71 4.15 3.96 -20.61
CA LEU A 71 3.26 3.96 -21.78
C LEU A 71 1.83 4.28 -21.35
N PHE A 72 1.03 4.80 -22.27
CA PHE A 72 -0.42 4.87 -22.13
C PHE A 72 -1.05 3.69 -22.87
N ASP A 73 -1.68 2.78 -22.13
CA ASP A 73 -2.37 1.63 -22.73
C ASP A 73 -3.85 1.99 -22.96
N PHE A 74 -4.20 2.20 -24.24
CA PHE A 74 -5.54 2.56 -24.68
C PHE A 74 -6.59 1.48 -24.38
N SER A 75 -6.17 0.21 -24.30
CA SER A 75 -7.10 -0.89 -23.99
C SER A 75 -7.49 -0.96 -22.52
N MET A 76 -6.60 -0.51 -21.63
CA MET A 76 -6.86 -0.38 -20.21
C MET A 76 -7.35 1.01 -19.82
N ASP A 77 -7.21 2.01 -20.73
CA ASP A 77 -7.38 3.42 -20.41
C ASP A 77 -6.59 3.77 -19.14
N ALA A 78 -5.28 3.53 -19.19
CA ALA A 78 -4.40 3.63 -18.03
C ALA A 78 -2.96 3.98 -18.42
N LEU A 79 -2.30 4.73 -17.54
CA LEU A 79 -0.86 4.94 -17.60
C LEU A 79 -0.17 3.72 -17.00
N VAL A 80 0.80 3.16 -17.71
CA VAL A 80 1.55 1.99 -17.28
C VAL A 80 3.03 2.33 -17.16
N HIS A 81 3.56 2.20 -15.96
CA HIS A 81 4.99 2.22 -15.69
C HIS A 81 5.52 0.81 -15.66
N TYR A 82 6.66 0.55 -16.29
CA TYR A 82 7.23 -0.79 -16.32
C TYR A 82 8.76 -0.77 -16.38
N ARG A 83 9.35 -1.75 -15.72
CA ARG A 83 10.78 -2.05 -15.80
C ARG A 83 11.06 -3.46 -15.30
N HIS A 84 11.98 -4.18 -15.97
CA HIS A 84 12.35 -5.55 -15.64
C HIS A 84 11.13 -6.47 -15.45
N SER A 85 10.92 -6.96 -14.24
CA SER A 85 9.85 -7.89 -13.86
C SER A 85 8.71 -7.21 -13.10
N GLY A 86 8.55 -5.90 -13.22
CA GLY A 86 7.50 -5.15 -12.54
C GLY A 86 6.79 -4.19 -13.47
N CYS A 87 5.47 -4.13 -13.37
CA CYS A 87 4.64 -3.14 -14.06
C CYS A 87 3.52 -2.64 -13.16
N TRP A 88 3.21 -1.36 -13.26
CA TRP A 88 2.21 -0.64 -12.47
C TRP A 88 1.24 0.08 -13.41
N ALA A 89 -0.05 -0.13 -13.24
CA ALA A 89 -1.08 0.61 -13.95
C ALA A 89 -1.72 1.64 -13.04
N ILE A 90 -1.92 2.84 -13.56
CA ILE A 90 -2.72 3.91 -12.97
C ILE A 90 -3.90 4.17 -13.89
N GLY A 91 -5.05 3.66 -13.52
CA GLY A 91 -6.31 3.83 -14.24
C GLY A 91 -7.38 4.45 -13.34
N SER A 92 -8.56 4.67 -13.89
CA SER A 92 -9.65 5.26 -13.12
C SER A 92 -11.03 4.73 -13.50
N SER A 93 -12.03 5.15 -12.71
CA SER A 93 -13.46 4.91 -12.98
C SER A 93 -14.04 5.81 -14.08
N ARG A 94 -13.25 6.77 -14.57
CA ARG A 94 -13.61 7.68 -15.66
C ARG A 94 -12.60 7.57 -16.78
N GLU A 95 -13.05 7.80 -18.00
CA GLU A 95 -12.17 7.86 -19.18
C GLU A 95 -11.14 8.99 -19.03
N VAL A 96 -9.89 8.69 -19.37
CA VAL A 96 -8.79 9.65 -19.36
C VAL A 96 -9.00 10.64 -20.50
N LYS A 97 -9.08 11.94 -20.19
CA LYS A 97 -9.23 13.00 -21.19
C LYS A 97 -7.94 13.29 -21.95
N GLU A 98 -6.84 13.38 -21.19
CA GLU A 98 -5.51 13.69 -21.73
C GLU A 98 -4.46 12.91 -20.94
N PHE A 99 -3.37 12.56 -21.60
CA PHE A 99 -2.20 11.96 -20.97
C PHE A 99 -0.91 12.62 -21.48
N GLN A 100 0.18 12.45 -20.72
CA GLN A 100 1.51 12.86 -21.14
C GLN A 100 2.56 11.93 -20.54
N ILE A 101 3.58 11.60 -21.34
CA ILE A 101 4.73 10.81 -20.93
C ILE A 101 5.98 11.65 -21.15
N ALA A 102 6.87 11.67 -20.13
CA ALA A 102 8.09 12.49 -20.17
C ALA A 102 7.81 14.02 -20.35
N ASN A 103 8.82 14.79 -20.72
CA ASN A 103 8.69 16.22 -21.03
C ASN A 103 7.98 17.05 -19.97
N ASN A 104 8.41 16.88 -18.69
CA ASN A 104 7.87 17.60 -17.55
C ASN A 104 6.34 17.44 -17.34
N PRO A 105 5.83 16.21 -17.14
CA PRO A 105 4.39 15.99 -16.97
C PRO A 105 3.85 16.65 -15.68
N PHE A 106 4.69 16.88 -14.68
CA PHE A 106 4.32 17.60 -13.47
C PHE A 106 3.96 19.06 -13.74
N GLY A 107 4.78 19.75 -14.56
CA GLY A 107 4.48 21.11 -15.01
C GLY A 107 3.22 21.17 -15.85
N ALA A 108 3.03 20.24 -16.76
CA ALA A 108 1.86 20.16 -17.63
C ALA A 108 0.56 19.92 -16.83
N VAL A 109 0.59 19.06 -15.80
CA VAL A 109 -0.56 18.91 -14.88
C VAL A 109 -0.85 20.20 -14.13
N TRP A 110 0.18 20.91 -13.69
CA TRP A 110 0.01 22.20 -13.01
C TRP A 110 -0.64 23.26 -13.90
N GLU A 111 -0.32 23.24 -15.20
CA GLU A 111 -0.94 24.11 -16.20
C GLU A 111 -2.34 23.63 -16.64
N GLY A 112 -2.72 22.42 -16.27
CA GLY A 112 -4.02 21.83 -16.59
C GLY A 112 -4.17 21.40 -18.06
N LYS A 113 -3.05 21.14 -18.75
CA LYS A 113 -3.03 20.74 -20.16
C LYS A 113 -1.91 19.75 -20.44
N LEU A 114 -2.26 18.58 -20.94
CA LEU A 114 -1.32 17.54 -21.35
C LEU A 114 -1.23 17.47 -22.89
N ASN A 115 -0.09 17.03 -23.42
CA ASN A 115 0.13 17.06 -24.86
C ASN A 115 -0.44 15.85 -25.63
N GLY A 116 -0.54 14.68 -24.97
CA GLY A 116 -1.13 13.47 -25.55
C GLY A 116 -0.47 12.93 -26.82
N ILE A 117 0.80 13.32 -27.11
CA ILE A 117 1.45 13.04 -28.39
C ILE A 117 2.12 11.67 -28.36
N ASP A 118 2.98 11.44 -27.36
CA ASP A 118 3.77 10.22 -27.25
C ASP A 118 3.08 9.25 -26.31
N SER A 119 2.68 8.09 -26.81
CA SER A 119 2.05 7.04 -26.00
C SER A 119 3.03 6.08 -25.32
N ILE A 120 4.34 6.22 -25.59
CA ILE A 120 5.40 5.44 -24.96
C ILE A 120 6.68 6.27 -24.84
N GLY A 121 7.38 6.13 -23.71
CA GLY A 121 8.64 6.83 -23.47
C GLY A 121 9.56 6.10 -22.51
N MET A 122 10.85 6.29 -22.69
CA MET A 122 11.90 5.84 -21.76
C MET A 122 12.04 6.87 -20.63
N SER A 123 11.01 6.99 -19.80
CA SER A 123 10.94 7.92 -18.67
C SER A 123 10.14 7.30 -17.54
N PRO A 124 10.51 7.53 -16.27
CA PRO A 124 9.69 7.15 -15.13
C PRO A 124 8.46 8.04 -14.93
N ASP A 125 8.36 9.15 -15.71
CA ASP A 125 7.38 10.21 -15.51
C ASP A 125 6.18 10.05 -16.45
N GLY A 126 5.00 10.24 -15.90
CA GLY A 126 3.78 10.30 -16.67
C GLY A 126 2.68 11.11 -15.97
N ALA A 127 1.66 11.49 -16.71
CA ALA A 127 0.50 12.21 -16.19
C ALA A 127 -0.79 11.84 -16.89
N LEU A 128 -1.88 12.00 -16.14
CA LEU A 128 -3.26 11.81 -16.57
C LEU A 128 -4.10 13.03 -16.19
N LEU A 129 -5.08 13.38 -17.01
CA LEU A 129 -6.07 14.41 -16.75
C LEU A 129 -7.47 13.87 -16.99
N TRP A 130 -8.37 14.11 -16.05
CA TRP A 130 -9.80 13.78 -16.15
C TRP A 130 -10.64 15.03 -16.14
N ASP A 131 -11.68 15.06 -16.98
CA ASP A 131 -12.70 16.09 -16.96
C ASP A 131 -13.87 15.66 -16.06
N MET A 132 -14.12 16.42 -15.02
CA MET A 132 -15.23 16.15 -14.10
C MET A 132 -16.50 16.90 -14.51
N GLY A 133 -16.42 17.79 -15.50
CA GLY A 133 -17.52 18.60 -15.98
C GLY A 133 -17.83 19.81 -15.10
N MET A 134 -19.04 20.34 -15.30
CA MET A 134 -19.58 21.46 -14.52
C MET A 134 -20.27 20.96 -13.25
N LEU A 135 -19.88 21.50 -12.12
CA LEU A 135 -20.47 21.24 -10.82
C LEU A 135 -21.29 22.46 -10.39
N PRO A 136 -22.62 22.37 -10.28
CA PRO A 136 -23.44 23.45 -9.75
C PRO A 136 -23.14 23.71 -8.28
N PRO A 137 -23.61 24.82 -7.70
CA PRO A 137 -23.52 25.09 -6.26
C PRO A 137 -24.04 23.91 -5.44
N GLY A 138 -23.22 23.41 -4.50
CA GLY A 138 -23.52 22.22 -3.70
C GLY A 138 -23.44 20.89 -4.47
N GLY A 139 -23.15 20.90 -5.77
CA GLY A 139 -23.01 19.69 -6.58
C GLY A 139 -21.78 18.88 -6.21
N GLU A 140 -21.86 17.57 -6.41
CA GLU A 140 -20.81 16.61 -6.06
C GLU A 140 -20.39 15.77 -7.29
N CYS A 141 -19.12 15.39 -7.33
CA CYS A 141 -18.63 14.41 -8.28
C CYS A 141 -17.65 13.45 -7.60
N ALA A 142 -17.41 12.31 -8.24
CA ALA A 142 -16.49 11.30 -7.73
C ALA A 142 -15.54 10.81 -8.82
N LEU A 143 -14.31 10.51 -8.38
CA LEU A 143 -13.27 9.85 -9.16
C LEU A 143 -12.64 8.75 -8.32
N THR A 144 -12.61 7.54 -8.86
CA THR A 144 -11.84 6.43 -8.26
C THR A 144 -10.61 6.18 -9.10
N ILE A 145 -9.44 6.20 -8.49
CA ILE A 145 -8.16 5.88 -9.10
C ILE A 145 -7.75 4.49 -8.62
N TYR A 146 -7.31 3.65 -9.53
CA TYR A 146 -6.82 2.30 -9.29
C TYR A 146 -5.33 2.24 -9.57
N LEU A 147 -4.55 1.84 -8.57
CA LEU A 147 -3.13 1.52 -8.72
C LEU A 147 -2.99 0.01 -8.65
N CYS A 148 -2.67 -0.60 -9.78
CA CYS A 148 -2.51 -2.05 -9.89
C CYS A 148 -1.04 -2.39 -10.14
N PHE A 149 -0.56 -3.49 -9.55
CA PHE A 149 0.80 -3.98 -9.75
C PHE A 149 0.79 -5.43 -10.23
N SER A 150 1.67 -5.77 -11.15
CA SER A 150 1.95 -7.15 -11.57
C SER A 150 3.40 -7.34 -12.02
N LYS A 151 3.81 -8.60 -12.13
CA LYS A 151 5.12 -8.97 -12.68
C LYS A 151 5.17 -8.89 -14.21
N ASN A 152 4.02 -8.93 -14.87
CA ASN A 152 3.93 -8.84 -16.33
C ASN A 152 2.67 -8.09 -16.78
N ILE A 153 2.69 -7.61 -18.01
CA ILE A 153 1.65 -6.76 -18.57
C ILE A 153 0.30 -7.49 -18.77
N ASN A 154 0.32 -8.78 -19.07
CA ASN A 154 -0.92 -9.52 -19.31
C ASN A 154 -1.71 -9.71 -18.02
N ASP A 155 -1.04 -10.12 -16.95
CA ASP A 155 -1.66 -10.22 -15.62
C ASP A 155 -2.10 -8.85 -15.10
N LEU A 156 -1.33 -7.79 -15.41
CA LEU A 156 -1.71 -6.42 -15.08
C LEU A 156 -3.02 -6.02 -15.77
N LYS A 157 -3.19 -6.36 -17.06
CA LYS A 157 -4.44 -6.11 -17.80
C LYS A 157 -5.64 -6.84 -17.18
N VAL A 158 -5.45 -8.11 -16.84
CA VAL A 158 -6.50 -8.90 -16.16
C VAL A 158 -6.87 -8.24 -14.84
N LEU A 159 -5.89 -7.95 -14.00
CA LEU A 159 -6.11 -7.33 -12.70
C LEU A 159 -6.81 -5.98 -12.81
N THR A 160 -6.31 -5.09 -13.67
CA THR A 160 -6.88 -3.75 -13.85
C THR A 160 -8.32 -3.81 -14.36
N THR A 161 -8.60 -4.72 -15.29
CA THR A 161 -9.94 -4.93 -15.83
C THR A 161 -10.89 -5.44 -14.74
N GLU A 162 -10.43 -6.38 -13.92
CA GLU A 162 -11.23 -6.95 -12.83
C GLU A 162 -11.56 -5.90 -11.76
N VAL A 163 -10.57 -5.13 -11.34
CA VAL A 163 -10.77 -4.06 -10.35
C VAL A 163 -11.76 -3.00 -10.87
N LYS A 164 -11.71 -2.66 -12.15
CA LYS A 164 -12.63 -1.67 -12.75
C LYS A 164 -14.09 -2.14 -12.84
N LYS A 165 -14.38 -3.43 -12.79
CA LYS A 165 -15.76 -3.96 -12.86
C LYS A 165 -16.60 -3.67 -11.62
N HIS A 166 -15.96 -3.49 -10.48
CA HIS A 166 -16.63 -3.34 -9.21
C HIS A 166 -16.79 -1.87 -8.81
N SER A 167 -17.92 -1.57 -8.21
CA SER A 167 -18.18 -0.24 -7.65
C SER A 167 -17.33 0.01 -6.40
N ILE A 168 -17.12 1.28 -6.07
CA ILE A 168 -16.41 1.66 -4.85
C ILE A 168 -17.05 1.08 -3.57
N ASN A 169 -18.38 0.96 -3.54
CA ASN A 169 -19.09 0.39 -2.39
C ASN A 169 -18.84 -1.11 -2.23
N GLU A 170 -18.76 -1.86 -3.32
CA GLU A 170 -18.39 -3.28 -3.31
C GLU A 170 -16.97 -3.47 -2.80
N HIS A 171 -16.02 -2.67 -3.29
CA HIS A 171 -14.64 -2.69 -2.81
C HIS A 171 -14.54 -2.37 -1.31
N ILE A 172 -15.20 -1.31 -0.83
CA ILE A 172 -15.23 -0.96 0.59
C ILE A 172 -15.82 -2.09 1.42
N SER A 173 -16.92 -2.69 0.96
CA SER A 173 -17.57 -3.80 1.67
C SER A 173 -16.66 -5.03 1.76
N CYS A 174 -15.98 -5.37 0.66
CA CYS A 174 -15.00 -6.46 0.63
C CYS A 174 -13.88 -6.24 1.65
N VAL A 175 -13.30 -5.04 1.67
CA VAL A 175 -12.21 -4.68 2.60
C VAL A 175 -12.68 -4.68 4.05
N LYS A 176 -13.86 -4.14 4.33
CA LYS A 176 -14.45 -4.18 5.69
C LYS A 176 -14.64 -5.61 6.19
N ASN A 177 -15.25 -6.46 5.37
CA ASN A 177 -15.48 -7.86 5.74
C ASN A 177 -14.16 -8.60 5.99
N ASN A 178 -13.14 -8.36 5.17
CA ASN A 178 -11.81 -8.97 5.35
C ASN A 178 -11.21 -8.59 6.72
N TRP A 179 -11.21 -7.31 7.07
CA TRP A 179 -10.63 -6.86 8.35
C TRP A 179 -11.45 -7.29 9.56
N GLN A 180 -12.77 -7.28 9.46
CA GLN A 180 -13.64 -7.80 10.52
C GLN A 180 -13.43 -9.29 10.76
N ASN A 181 -13.28 -10.08 9.68
CA ASN A 181 -12.97 -11.50 9.79
C ASN A 181 -11.60 -11.74 10.44
N TYR A 182 -10.58 -10.94 10.06
CA TYR A 182 -9.27 -11.03 10.69
C TYR A 182 -9.33 -10.73 12.18
N LEU A 183 -9.95 -9.62 12.58
CA LEU A 183 -10.06 -9.24 13.99
C LEU A 183 -10.93 -10.19 14.80
N SER A 184 -11.93 -10.84 14.20
CA SER A 184 -12.75 -11.84 14.89
C SER A 184 -11.98 -13.09 15.28
N GLY A 185 -10.85 -13.38 14.62
CA GLY A 185 -9.92 -14.44 14.96
C GLY A 185 -8.95 -14.10 16.08
N CYS A 186 -8.88 -12.83 16.50
CA CYS A 186 -7.99 -12.36 17.56
C CYS A 186 -8.65 -12.43 18.94
N PHE A 187 -7.86 -12.61 20.00
CA PHE A 187 -8.34 -12.45 21.37
C PHE A 187 -8.82 -11.01 21.57
N GLN A 188 -10.01 -10.87 22.14
CA GLN A 188 -10.63 -9.57 22.39
C GLN A 188 -10.21 -9.03 23.75
N ILE A 189 -9.70 -7.81 23.80
CA ILE A 189 -9.39 -7.10 25.05
C ILE A 189 -10.48 -6.08 25.32
N LYS A 190 -11.00 -6.08 26.56
CA LYS A 190 -11.91 -5.06 27.09
C LYS A 190 -11.33 -4.55 28.40
N SER A 191 -10.42 -3.60 28.30
CA SER A 191 -9.71 -3.05 29.47
C SER A 191 -10.54 -2.09 30.31
N GLY A 192 -11.72 -1.66 29.80
CA GLY A 192 -12.52 -0.57 30.37
C GLY A 192 -12.01 0.83 29.96
N ASN A 193 -10.93 0.90 29.19
CA ASN A 193 -10.40 2.13 28.61
C ASN A 193 -10.52 2.05 27.08
N GLU A 194 -11.51 2.72 26.52
CA GLU A 194 -11.80 2.70 25.07
C GLU A 194 -10.58 3.07 24.20
N LYS A 195 -9.75 4.00 24.65
CA LYS A 195 -8.55 4.40 23.92
C LYS A 195 -7.50 3.27 23.87
N ALA A 196 -7.33 2.55 24.97
CA ALA A 196 -6.42 1.40 25.03
C ALA A 196 -6.92 0.26 24.13
N ASP A 197 -8.22 -0.03 24.17
CA ASP A 197 -8.84 -1.06 23.36
C ASP A 197 -8.71 -0.75 21.84
N LYS A 198 -8.91 0.52 21.45
CA LYS A 198 -8.68 0.98 20.06
C LYS A 198 -7.22 0.91 19.62
N ILE A 199 -6.27 1.21 20.51
CA ILE A 199 -4.84 1.09 20.20
C ILE A 199 -4.47 -0.37 19.99
N TYR A 200 -4.96 -1.28 20.83
CA TYR A 200 -4.75 -2.72 20.68
C TYR A 200 -5.25 -3.21 19.31
N GLU A 201 -6.50 -2.94 18.97
CA GLU A 201 -7.09 -3.32 17.69
C GLU A 201 -6.29 -2.73 16.50
N ARG A 202 -5.90 -1.46 16.58
CA ARG A 202 -5.07 -0.79 15.56
C ARG A 202 -3.70 -1.46 15.41
N SER A 203 -3.09 -1.91 16.49
CA SER A 203 -1.80 -2.62 16.47
C SER A 203 -1.91 -3.96 15.74
N LEU A 204 -2.99 -4.71 15.95
CA LEU A 204 -3.23 -5.98 15.24
C LEU A 204 -3.38 -5.76 13.74
N LEU A 205 -4.16 -4.74 13.34
CA LEU A 205 -4.33 -4.36 11.93
C LEU A 205 -3.00 -3.89 11.30
N LEU A 206 -2.15 -3.21 12.06
CA LEU A 206 -0.82 -2.81 11.62
C LEU A 206 0.09 -4.04 11.41
N PHE A 207 0.14 -4.96 12.35
CA PHE A 207 0.94 -6.19 12.21
C PHE A 207 0.53 -7.00 10.99
N ALA A 208 -0.78 -7.08 10.69
CA ALA A 208 -1.25 -7.74 9.48
C ALA A 208 -0.75 -7.07 8.19
N LEU A 209 -0.63 -5.73 8.17
CA LEU A 209 -0.06 -5.00 7.03
C LEU A 209 1.46 -5.16 6.92
N MET A 210 2.15 -5.43 8.02
CA MET A 210 3.60 -5.62 8.09
C MET A 210 4.03 -7.07 7.82
N SER A 211 3.07 -7.99 7.66
CA SER A 211 3.31 -9.42 7.47
C SER A 211 3.11 -9.83 6.01
N ASP A 212 4.04 -10.61 5.47
CA ASP A 212 3.85 -11.27 4.18
C ASP A 212 3.15 -12.61 4.38
N LYS A 213 1.90 -12.70 3.94
CA LYS A 213 1.07 -13.91 4.07
C LYS A 213 1.64 -15.14 3.36
N ASN A 214 2.43 -14.95 2.30
CA ASN A 214 2.97 -16.03 1.47
C ASN A 214 4.29 -16.56 2.02
N THR A 215 5.15 -15.68 2.52
CA THR A 215 6.50 -16.06 2.96
C THR A 215 6.61 -16.19 4.47
N GLY A 216 5.80 -15.46 5.23
CA GLY A 216 5.89 -15.39 6.69
C GLY A 216 6.85 -14.31 7.19
N GLY A 217 7.55 -13.60 6.31
CA GLY A 217 8.44 -12.50 6.71
C GLY A 217 7.67 -11.35 7.36
N LEU A 218 8.30 -10.67 8.32
CA LEU A 218 7.73 -9.55 9.06
C LEU A 218 8.59 -8.30 8.85
N LEU A 219 8.00 -7.20 8.39
CA LEU A 219 8.70 -5.92 8.27
C LEU A 219 8.90 -5.29 9.65
N ALA A 220 10.10 -4.78 9.90
CA ALA A 220 10.36 -3.98 11.09
C ALA A 220 9.65 -2.61 11.01
N SER A 221 9.60 -2.00 9.82
CA SER A 221 8.91 -0.74 9.56
C SER A 221 8.65 -0.58 8.05
N PRO A 222 7.62 0.15 7.61
CA PRO A 222 7.37 0.40 6.20
C PRO A 222 8.29 1.47 5.59
N GLU A 223 9.17 2.08 6.38
CA GLU A 223 9.98 3.21 5.92
C GLU A 223 11.06 2.78 4.93
N ILE A 224 11.05 3.45 3.79
CA ILE A 224 12.07 3.38 2.75
C ILE A 224 12.77 4.73 2.71
N ASP A 225 14.03 4.78 3.07
CA ASP A 225 14.87 5.98 2.99
C ASP A 225 16.20 5.61 2.36
N GLU A 226 16.22 5.65 1.02
CA GLU A 226 17.38 5.25 0.23
C GLU A 226 18.61 6.12 0.50
N ASP A 227 18.39 7.38 0.85
CA ASP A 227 19.45 8.37 1.06
C ASP A 227 19.92 8.46 2.51
N PHE A 228 19.32 7.71 3.45
CA PHE A 228 19.59 7.77 4.88
C PHE A 228 19.44 9.18 5.49
N THR A 229 18.52 9.98 4.96
CA THR A 229 18.31 11.36 5.40
C THR A 229 17.35 11.47 6.60
N ARG A 230 16.50 10.45 6.80
CA ARG A 230 15.43 10.43 7.80
C ARG A 230 15.43 9.20 8.67
N CYS A 231 15.71 8.04 8.12
CA CYS A 231 15.73 6.78 8.82
C CYS A 231 16.83 5.84 8.30
N GLY A 232 16.95 4.65 8.88
CA GLY A 232 18.00 3.70 8.60
C GLY A 232 17.66 2.61 7.58
N ARG A 233 16.69 2.79 6.69
CA ARG A 233 16.18 1.75 5.78
C ARG A 233 15.59 0.57 6.54
N TYR A 234 14.49 0.76 7.24
CA TYR A 234 13.85 -0.27 8.07
C TYR A 234 12.86 -1.18 7.33
N ALA A 235 12.58 -0.96 6.04
CA ALA A 235 11.68 -1.79 5.26
C ALA A 235 12.26 -3.18 4.93
N TYR A 236 12.76 -3.86 5.94
CA TYR A 236 13.32 -5.21 5.89
C TYR A 236 12.80 -6.05 7.07
N CYS A 237 12.98 -7.36 7.00
CA CYS A 237 12.78 -8.26 8.12
C CYS A 237 14.05 -8.31 8.97
N TRP A 238 13.93 -7.91 10.23
CA TRP A 238 14.96 -8.00 11.26
C TRP A 238 14.52 -9.04 12.28
N GLY A 239 15.38 -10.00 12.58
CA GLY A 239 15.03 -11.09 13.49
C GLY A 239 14.62 -10.63 14.89
N ARG A 240 15.31 -9.61 15.42
CA ARG A 240 15.00 -8.99 16.70
C ARG A 240 13.60 -8.36 16.72
N ASP A 241 13.28 -7.52 15.73
CA ASP A 241 11.99 -6.85 15.63
C ASP A 241 10.87 -7.87 15.43
N ALA A 242 11.10 -8.86 14.57
CA ALA A 242 10.15 -9.93 14.32
C ALA A 242 9.86 -10.79 15.58
N ALA A 243 10.85 -11.07 16.42
CA ALA A 243 10.65 -11.80 17.66
C ALA A 243 9.74 -11.05 18.65
N PHE A 244 9.81 -9.72 18.70
CA PHE A 244 8.86 -8.92 19.50
C PHE A 244 7.46 -8.89 18.89
N ILE A 245 7.36 -8.78 17.56
CA ILE A 245 6.08 -8.81 16.87
C ILE A 245 5.39 -10.16 17.07
N THR A 246 6.11 -11.27 16.91
CA THR A 246 5.55 -12.63 17.10
C THR A 246 5.09 -12.86 18.52
N GLY A 247 5.81 -12.34 19.53
CA GLY A 247 5.34 -12.38 20.91
C GLY A 247 4.00 -11.67 21.11
N ALA A 248 3.81 -10.50 20.45
CA ALA A 248 2.55 -9.78 20.50
C ALA A 248 1.42 -10.50 19.72
N LEU A 249 1.75 -11.17 18.60
CA LEU A 249 0.80 -11.99 17.84
C LEU A 249 0.33 -13.19 18.67
N ASP A 250 1.22 -13.85 19.39
CA ASP A 250 0.88 -14.96 20.29
C ASP A 250 -0.05 -14.51 21.44
N GLU A 251 0.21 -13.34 22.04
CA GLU A 251 -0.69 -12.76 23.06
C GLU A 251 -2.07 -12.43 22.49
N ALA A 252 -2.16 -12.17 21.19
CA ALA A 252 -3.41 -11.92 20.49
C ALA A 252 -4.11 -13.19 19.98
N GLY A 253 -3.54 -14.38 20.17
CA GLY A 253 -4.07 -15.66 19.69
C GLY A 253 -3.80 -15.94 18.20
N LEU A 254 -2.90 -15.20 17.57
CA LEU A 254 -2.55 -15.32 16.16
C LEU A 254 -1.38 -16.32 15.93
N PHE A 255 -1.44 -17.47 16.59
CA PHE A 255 -0.38 -18.48 16.58
C PHE A 255 0.04 -18.93 15.19
N LYS A 256 -0.92 -19.06 14.26
CA LYS A 256 -0.64 -19.45 12.86
C LYS A 256 0.22 -18.44 12.11
N ASP A 257 0.11 -17.17 12.45
CA ASP A 257 0.94 -16.13 11.82
C ASP A 257 2.36 -16.13 12.42
N THR A 258 2.46 -16.45 13.71
CA THR A 258 3.74 -16.70 14.38
C THR A 258 4.42 -17.96 13.84
N ASP A 259 3.70 -19.08 13.65
CA ASP A 259 4.21 -20.31 13.02
C ASP A 259 4.84 -20.00 11.65
N LYS A 260 4.15 -19.25 10.80
CA LYS A 260 4.66 -18.86 9.46
C LYS A 260 5.98 -18.11 9.54
N PHE A 261 6.11 -17.20 10.51
CA PHE A 261 7.37 -16.47 10.69
C PHE A 261 8.50 -17.43 11.10
N TYR A 262 8.27 -18.35 12.05
CA TYR A 262 9.31 -19.28 12.44
C TYR A 262 9.64 -20.32 11.37
N ASP A 263 8.69 -20.73 10.56
CA ASP A 263 8.95 -21.47 9.32
C ASP A 263 9.82 -20.68 8.33
N TRP A 264 9.56 -19.38 8.19
CA TRP A 264 10.40 -18.47 7.41
C TRP A 264 11.80 -18.37 8.02
N ALA A 265 11.92 -18.22 9.31
CA ALA A 265 13.20 -18.14 10.02
C ALA A 265 14.04 -19.42 9.82
N VAL A 266 13.43 -20.61 9.93
CA VAL A 266 14.12 -21.89 9.66
C VAL A 266 14.67 -21.93 8.23
N ARG A 267 13.90 -21.47 7.22
CA ARG A 267 14.37 -21.47 5.82
C ARG A 267 15.47 -20.46 5.54
N THR A 268 15.62 -19.43 6.37
CA THR A 268 16.60 -18.33 6.17
C THR A 268 17.81 -18.44 7.09
N GLN A 269 17.87 -19.47 7.92
CA GLN A 269 19.03 -19.73 8.78
C GLN A 269 20.26 -20.04 7.93
N ASP A 270 21.40 -19.42 8.26
CA ASP A 270 22.68 -19.70 7.64
C ASP A 270 23.15 -21.12 7.93
N SER A 271 23.96 -21.69 7.07
CA SER A 271 24.55 -23.04 7.24
C SER A 271 25.40 -23.18 8.49
N GLU A 272 25.91 -22.07 9.04
CA GLU A 272 26.65 -22.01 10.31
C GLU A 272 25.74 -21.86 11.53
N GLY A 273 24.40 -21.80 11.32
CA GLY A 273 23.40 -21.83 12.40
C GLY A 273 23.00 -20.47 12.96
N PHE A 274 23.41 -19.37 12.36
CA PHE A 274 23.02 -18.01 12.78
C PHE A 274 22.07 -17.37 11.77
N TRP A 275 21.53 -16.19 12.10
CA TRP A 275 20.79 -15.32 11.19
C TRP A 275 21.56 -14.03 10.96
N HIS A 276 21.55 -13.57 9.68
CA HIS A 276 22.15 -12.30 9.30
C HIS A 276 21.35 -11.13 9.84
N GLN A 277 21.93 -9.93 9.78
CA GLN A 277 21.34 -8.72 10.32
C GLN A 277 19.92 -8.45 9.82
N ARG A 278 19.64 -8.64 8.53
CA ARG A 278 18.33 -8.37 7.93
C ARG A 278 18.15 -9.08 6.59
N TYR A 279 16.88 -9.24 6.24
CA TYR A 279 16.46 -9.93 5.04
C TYR A 279 15.36 -9.15 4.32
N HIS A 280 15.21 -9.39 3.02
CA HIS A 280 13.97 -9.10 2.32
C HIS A 280 12.86 -10.04 2.81
N MET A 281 11.59 -9.65 2.62
CA MET A 281 10.44 -10.46 3.05
C MET A 281 10.40 -11.86 2.46
N ASN A 282 10.97 -12.04 1.25
CA ASN A 282 11.07 -13.35 0.60
C ASN A 282 12.17 -14.26 1.17
N GLY A 283 12.93 -13.80 2.16
CA GLY A 283 14.01 -14.52 2.79
C GLY A 283 15.39 -14.35 2.14
N SER A 284 15.51 -13.61 1.04
CA SER A 284 16.82 -13.28 0.49
C SER A 284 17.56 -12.27 1.35
N LEU A 285 18.90 -12.35 1.37
CA LEU A 285 19.72 -11.42 2.15
C LEU A 285 19.54 -9.98 1.67
N ALA A 286 19.28 -9.08 2.62
CA ALA A 286 19.27 -7.64 2.36
C ALA A 286 20.66 -7.05 2.57
N PRO A 287 20.98 -5.88 1.98
CA PRO A 287 22.25 -5.20 2.24
C PRO A 287 22.44 -4.99 3.73
N SER A 288 23.59 -5.42 4.26
CA SER A 288 23.93 -5.34 5.67
C SER A 288 25.35 -4.79 5.84
N TRP A 289 25.66 -4.32 7.05
CA TRP A 289 27.01 -3.82 7.40
C TRP A 289 27.74 -4.71 8.43
N GLY A 290 27.23 -5.91 8.68
CA GLY A 290 27.86 -6.88 9.55
C GLY A 290 26.88 -7.82 10.24
N ILE A 291 27.44 -8.73 11.03
CA ILE A 291 26.67 -9.68 11.84
C ILE A 291 26.26 -8.99 13.16
N GLN A 292 25.00 -9.13 13.53
CA GLN A 292 24.47 -8.71 14.83
C GLN A 292 24.04 -9.95 15.62
N ILE A 293 24.71 -10.22 16.73
CA ILE A 293 24.50 -11.44 17.54
C ILE A 293 23.08 -11.46 18.14
N ASP A 294 22.53 -10.31 18.45
CA ASP A 294 21.19 -10.16 19.02
C ASP A 294 20.08 -10.58 18.06
N GLU A 295 20.30 -10.55 16.75
CA GLU A 295 19.34 -11.07 15.75
C GLU A 295 19.13 -12.57 15.95
N THR A 296 20.23 -13.33 16.05
CA THR A 296 20.18 -14.77 16.33
C THR A 296 19.58 -15.07 17.70
N GLY A 297 20.02 -14.35 18.73
CA GLY A 297 19.51 -14.54 20.09
C GLY A 297 18.02 -14.26 20.21
N SER A 298 17.52 -13.22 19.53
CA SER A 298 16.11 -12.85 19.56
C SER A 298 15.22 -13.87 18.84
N ILE A 299 15.65 -14.40 17.70
CA ILE A 299 14.89 -15.44 16.98
C ILE A 299 14.79 -16.70 17.86
N LEU A 300 15.91 -17.16 18.46
CA LEU A 300 15.89 -18.34 19.34
C LEU A 300 15.02 -18.13 20.59
N TYR A 301 15.10 -16.94 21.20
CA TYR A 301 14.25 -16.59 22.34
C TYR A 301 12.77 -16.58 21.92
N GLY A 302 12.44 -15.98 20.78
CA GLY A 302 11.09 -15.94 20.26
C GLY A 302 10.55 -17.34 19.93
N MET A 303 11.35 -18.21 19.31
CA MET A 303 10.97 -19.62 19.08
C MET A 303 10.65 -20.36 20.39
N LEU A 304 11.49 -20.17 21.42
CA LEU A 304 11.26 -20.79 22.73
C LEU A 304 9.97 -20.28 23.37
N THR A 305 9.74 -18.97 23.35
CA THR A 305 8.54 -18.37 23.97
C THR A 305 7.27 -18.82 23.25
N HIS A 306 7.28 -18.85 21.91
CA HIS A 306 6.20 -19.38 21.11
C HIS A 306 5.93 -20.86 21.41
N PHE A 307 6.96 -21.71 21.40
CA PHE A 307 6.83 -23.12 21.74
C PHE A 307 6.22 -23.33 23.13
N LEU A 308 6.70 -22.59 24.15
CA LEU A 308 6.14 -22.67 25.49
C LEU A 308 4.68 -22.24 25.59
N ARG A 309 4.25 -21.32 24.70
CA ARG A 309 2.87 -20.83 24.63
C ARG A 309 1.93 -21.85 23.96
N VAL A 310 2.38 -22.52 22.90
CA VAL A 310 1.54 -23.38 22.06
C VAL A 310 1.48 -24.81 22.55
N LYS A 311 2.49 -25.31 23.29
CA LYS A 311 2.54 -26.70 23.77
C LYS A 311 1.38 -27.08 24.71
N ASP A 312 0.73 -26.11 25.34
CA ASP A 312 -0.35 -26.28 26.30
C ASP A 312 -1.74 -26.03 25.67
N LEU A 313 -1.81 -25.83 24.35
CA LEU A 313 -3.03 -25.68 23.54
C LEU A 313 -3.37 -26.99 22.82
#